data_b5cfd912e1a2994504d89dc9d48e4dbb
#
_entry.id   b5cfd912e1a2994504d89dc9d48e4dbb
#
_cell.length_a   1.000
_cell.length_b   1.000
_cell.length_c   1.000
_cell.angle_alpha   90.00
_cell.angle_beta   90.00
_cell.angle_gamma   90.00
#
_symmetry.space_group_name_H-M   'P 1'
#
loop_
_entity.id
_entity.type
_entity.pdbx_description
1 polymer ?
#
loop_
_entity_poly.entity_id
_entity_poly.type
_entity_poly.pdbx_seq_one_letter_code
_entity_poly.pdbx_strand_id
1 'polypeptide(L)'
;MTGSKRLLSVGFPLLLIVGTAVFLFFSKQEGFTGSRVKNPDAYLLDIQSMNGTDVHTLELQAGAVLHIQFETENGSLYMEIKAPDGTSVYRGNGKEATDFTINIQESGVYTIVVEARRAKGIIHIELQEETQ
;
A
#
# COMPACT_ATOMS: atom_id res chain seq x y z
N MET A 1 -14.10 -6.07 35.44
CA MET A 1 -14.56 -6.61 34.38
C MET A 1 -14.59 -5.77 33.21
N THR A 2 -15.42 -4.80 33.13
CA THR A 2 -15.42 -3.96 32.01
C THR A 2 -14.11 -3.26 31.84
N GLY A 3 -13.41 -3.03 32.90
CA GLY A 3 -12.13 -2.38 32.82
C GLY A 3 -11.11 -3.12 32.01
N SER A 4 -11.10 -4.42 32.13
CA SER A 4 -10.12 -5.19 31.39
C SER A 4 -10.41 -5.18 29.91
N LYS A 5 -11.65 -5.17 29.52
CA LYS A 5 -11.96 -5.06 28.13
C LYS A 5 -11.56 -3.74 27.59
N ARG A 6 -11.76 -2.71 28.39
CA ARG A 6 -11.40 -1.41 27.97
C ARG A 6 -9.89 -1.29 27.79
N LEU A 7 -9.15 -1.92 28.66
CA LEU A 7 -7.72 -1.93 28.56
C LEU A 7 -7.25 -2.61 27.29
N LEU A 8 -7.85 -3.72 26.95
CA LEU A 8 -7.48 -4.40 25.74
C LEU A 8 -7.77 -3.54 24.53
N SER A 9 -8.89 -2.90 24.55
CA SER A 9 -9.29 -2.06 23.46
C SER A 9 -8.34 -0.87 23.29
N VAL A 10 -7.89 -0.32 24.38
CA VAL A 10 -6.96 0.78 24.34
C VAL A 10 -5.59 0.31 23.92
N GLY A 11 -5.17 -0.84 24.39
CA GLY A 11 -3.87 -1.37 24.05
C GLY A 11 -3.66 -1.57 22.57
N PHE A 12 -4.71 -2.02 21.92
CA PHE A 12 -4.59 -2.29 20.50
C PHE A 12 -4.37 -1.01 19.69
N PRO A 13 -5.18 0.03 19.83
CA PRO A 13 -4.92 1.28 19.15
C PRO A 13 -3.58 1.90 19.52
N LEU A 14 -3.14 1.66 20.73
CA LEU A 14 -1.87 2.18 21.17
C LEU A 14 -0.74 1.55 20.37
N LEU A 15 -0.83 0.27 20.13
CA LEU A 15 0.18 -0.41 19.32
C LEU A 15 0.20 0.15 17.91
N LEU A 16 -0.95 0.43 17.36
CA LEU A 16 -1.01 1.01 16.04
C LEU A 16 -0.37 2.39 16.01
N ILE A 17 -0.59 3.15 17.04
CA ILE A 17 0.00 4.47 17.14
C ILE A 17 1.52 4.38 17.20
N VAL A 18 2.03 3.45 17.97
CA VAL A 18 3.47 3.25 18.07
C VAL A 18 4.04 2.85 16.71
N GLY A 19 3.36 1.95 16.03
CA GLY A 19 3.78 1.54 14.72
C GLY A 19 3.78 2.70 13.75
N THR A 20 2.77 3.53 13.84
CA THR A 20 2.68 4.69 12.98
C THR A 20 3.80 5.68 13.29
N ALA A 21 4.10 5.86 14.53
CA ALA A 21 5.16 6.77 14.92
C ALA A 21 6.52 6.30 14.40
N VAL A 22 6.77 5.01 14.48
CA VAL A 22 8.00 4.44 13.95
C VAL A 22 8.07 4.64 12.47
N PHE A 23 6.96 4.43 11.80
CA PHE A 23 6.90 4.61 10.37
C PHE A 23 7.22 6.05 9.99
N LEU A 24 6.64 7.00 10.69
CA LEU A 24 6.89 8.40 10.42
C LEU A 24 8.35 8.76 10.66
N PHE A 25 8.95 8.17 11.68
CA PHE A 25 10.35 8.39 11.96
C PHE A 25 11.21 7.94 10.79
N PHE A 26 10.94 6.77 10.27
CA PHE A 26 11.69 6.29 9.12
C PHE A 26 11.41 7.12 7.88
N SER A 27 10.19 7.58 7.71
CA SER A 27 9.86 8.42 6.58
C SER A 27 10.71 9.66 6.51
N LYS A 28 11.04 10.19 7.65
CA LYS A 28 11.85 11.40 7.68
C LYS A 28 13.25 11.15 7.18
N GLN A 29 13.72 9.92 7.28
CA GLN A 29 15.07 9.60 6.86
C GLN A 29 15.12 9.09 5.45
N GLU A 30 13.98 8.76 4.88
CA GLU A 30 14.00 8.21 3.55
C GLU A 30 14.11 9.31 2.53
N GLY A 31 14.70 8.98 1.42
CA GLY A 31 14.73 9.88 0.30
C GLY A 31 13.71 9.45 -0.72
N PHE A 32 13.05 10.40 -1.33
CA PHE A 32 12.14 10.10 -2.42
C PHE A 32 12.29 11.19 -3.48
N THR A 33 12.57 10.77 -4.70
CA THR A 33 12.59 11.67 -5.84
C THR A 33 11.71 11.07 -6.89
N GLY A 34 10.81 11.89 -7.43
CA GLY A 34 9.88 11.41 -8.44
C GLY A 34 8.53 12.06 -8.24
N SER A 35 7.50 11.35 -8.63
CA SER A 35 6.13 11.85 -8.55
C SER A 35 5.28 10.91 -7.71
N ARG A 36 4.49 11.45 -6.84
CA ARG A 36 3.63 10.66 -5.96
C ARG A 36 2.23 11.25 -5.95
N VAL A 37 1.26 10.45 -6.35
CA VAL A 37 -0.13 10.87 -6.38
C VAL A 37 -0.94 9.89 -5.55
N LYS A 38 -1.67 10.40 -4.57
CA LYS A 38 -2.53 9.59 -3.71
C LYS A 38 -3.94 10.13 -3.79
N ASN A 39 -4.79 9.40 -4.45
CA ASN A 39 -6.20 9.75 -4.61
C ASN A 39 -7.07 8.66 -4.02
N PRO A 40 -8.35 8.93 -3.82
CA PRO A 40 -9.23 7.87 -3.30
C PRO A 40 -9.31 6.65 -4.19
N ASP A 41 -9.09 6.80 -5.48
CA ASP A 41 -9.20 5.67 -6.42
C ASP A 41 -7.92 5.40 -7.18
N ALA A 42 -6.80 5.98 -6.75
CA ALA A 42 -5.54 5.77 -7.44
C ALA A 42 -4.34 6.00 -6.54
N TYR A 43 -3.27 5.30 -6.83
CA TYR A 43 -2.01 5.44 -6.13
C TYR A 43 -0.92 5.32 -7.19
N LEU A 44 -0.30 6.44 -7.51
CA LEU A 44 0.63 6.50 -8.62
C LEU A 44 1.99 6.96 -8.13
N LEU A 45 2.97 6.12 -8.28
CA LEU A 45 4.35 6.44 -7.93
C LEU A 45 5.23 6.30 -9.16
N ASP A 46 5.87 7.39 -9.54
CA ASP A 46 6.93 7.35 -10.53
C ASP A 46 8.20 7.60 -9.74
N ILE A 47 8.99 6.58 -9.57
CA ILE A 47 10.10 6.60 -8.62
C ILE A 47 11.41 6.75 -9.36
N GLN A 48 12.11 7.85 -9.14
CA GLN A 48 13.46 8.01 -9.65
C GLN A 48 14.45 7.50 -8.61
N SER A 49 14.15 7.72 -7.34
CA SER A 49 14.97 7.22 -6.26
C SER A 49 14.12 7.15 -5.00
N MET A 50 14.17 6.02 -4.34
CA MET A 50 13.39 5.88 -3.12
C MET A 50 14.06 4.91 -2.15
N ASN A 51 14.10 5.32 -0.90
CA ASN A 51 14.49 4.48 0.22
C ASN A 51 13.45 4.66 1.31
N GLY A 52 12.92 3.56 1.82
CA GLY A 52 11.97 3.64 2.92
C GLY A 52 10.65 3.01 2.56
N THR A 53 9.62 3.41 3.26
CA THR A 53 8.30 2.80 3.16
C THR A 53 7.25 3.85 2.85
N ASP A 54 6.28 3.48 2.02
CA ASP A 54 5.14 4.35 1.74
C ASP A 54 3.87 3.53 1.91
N VAL A 55 2.81 4.15 2.38
CA VAL A 55 1.54 3.47 2.63
C VAL A 55 0.40 4.31 2.08
N HIS A 56 -0.57 3.64 1.48
CA HIS A 56 -1.77 4.30 0.98
C HIS A 56 -2.95 3.35 1.16
N THR A 57 -4.12 3.90 1.35
CA THR A 57 -5.33 3.09 1.45
C THR A 57 -6.30 3.45 0.35
N LEU A 58 -7.03 2.46 -0.12
CA LEU A 58 -8.08 2.65 -1.11
C LEU A 58 -9.35 2.02 -0.60
N GLU A 59 -10.44 2.73 -0.72
CA GLU A 59 -11.72 2.17 -0.35
C GLU A 59 -12.34 1.58 -1.61
N LEU A 60 -12.55 0.28 -1.64
CA LEU A 60 -12.96 -0.42 -2.84
C LEU A 60 -14.24 -1.20 -2.61
N GLN A 61 -14.96 -1.43 -3.69
CA GLN A 61 -16.22 -2.17 -3.66
C GLN A 61 -16.01 -3.56 -4.25
N ALA A 62 -16.72 -4.53 -3.71
CA ALA A 62 -16.69 -5.87 -4.28
C ALA A 62 -17.10 -5.79 -5.75
N GLY A 63 -16.39 -6.49 -6.59
CA GLY A 63 -16.62 -6.47 -8.03
C GLY A 63 -15.77 -5.47 -8.77
N ALA A 64 -15.11 -4.57 -8.05
CA ALA A 64 -14.21 -3.62 -8.69
C ALA A 64 -12.97 -4.35 -9.20
N VAL A 65 -12.30 -3.73 -10.15
CA VAL A 65 -11.08 -4.27 -10.71
C VAL A 65 -9.99 -3.21 -10.59
N LEU A 66 -8.87 -3.60 -10.01
CA LEU A 66 -7.71 -2.73 -9.94
C LEU A 66 -6.76 -3.06 -11.06
N HIS A 67 -6.32 -2.06 -11.77
CA HIS A 67 -5.26 -2.23 -12.77
C HIS A 67 -3.94 -1.81 -12.14
N ILE A 68 -2.96 -2.67 -12.21
CA ILE A 68 -1.68 -2.47 -11.55
C ILE A 68 -0.55 -2.54 -12.56
N GLN A 69 0.27 -1.50 -12.57
CA GLN A 69 1.53 -1.52 -13.28
C GLN A 69 2.61 -1.37 -12.22
N PHE A 70 3.47 -2.37 -12.10
CA PHE A 70 4.46 -2.40 -11.05
C PHE A 70 5.75 -2.93 -11.64
N GLU A 71 6.71 -2.03 -11.83
CA GLU A 71 7.95 -2.39 -12.49
C GLU A 71 9.13 -1.81 -11.74
N THR A 72 10.08 -2.65 -11.38
CA THR A 72 11.30 -2.25 -10.69
C THR A 72 12.44 -2.22 -11.70
N GLU A 73 13.03 -1.04 -11.89
CA GLU A 73 14.14 -0.89 -12.81
C GLU A 73 15.47 -1.09 -12.10
N ASN A 74 15.63 -0.48 -10.94
CA ASN A 74 16.86 -0.59 -10.16
C ASN A 74 16.53 -0.74 -8.71
N GLY A 75 17.46 -1.32 -7.95
CA GLY A 75 17.28 -1.49 -6.53
C GLY A 75 16.22 -2.54 -6.26
N SER A 76 15.49 -2.36 -5.17
CA SER A 76 14.43 -3.32 -4.85
C SER A 76 13.19 -2.58 -4.38
N LEU A 77 12.06 -3.07 -4.86
CA LEU A 77 10.75 -2.64 -4.43
C LEU A 77 9.99 -3.85 -3.97
N TYR A 78 9.23 -3.69 -2.94
CA TYR A 78 8.34 -4.73 -2.47
C TYR A 78 6.98 -4.07 -2.23
N MET A 79 5.93 -4.70 -2.71
CA MET A 79 4.60 -4.15 -2.51
C MET A 79 3.68 -5.24 -2.02
N GLU A 80 2.86 -4.89 -1.03
CA GLU A 80 1.84 -5.79 -0.53
C GLU A 80 0.52 -5.05 -0.47
N ILE A 81 -0.55 -5.71 -0.91
CA ILE A 81 -1.89 -5.16 -0.80
C ILE A 81 -2.68 -6.06 0.13
N LYS A 82 -3.23 -5.46 1.17
CA LYS A 82 -3.98 -6.19 2.19
C LYS A 82 -5.45 -5.85 2.12
N ALA A 83 -6.26 -6.88 2.24
CA ALA A 83 -7.71 -6.72 2.26
C ALA A 83 -8.17 -6.16 3.59
N PRO A 84 -9.45 -5.78 3.71
CA PRO A 84 -9.94 -5.20 4.96
C PRO A 84 -9.76 -6.10 6.18
N ASP A 85 -9.78 -7.41 5.99
CA ASP A 85 -9.58 -8.34 7.10
C ASP A 85 -8.12 -8.62 7.40
N GLY A 86 -7.21 -7.96 6.69
CA GLY A 86 -5.78 -8.11 6.94
C GLY A 86 -5.10 -9.17 6.10
N THR A 87 -5.85 -9.94 5.32
CA THR A 87 -5.20 -10.96 4.49
C THR A 87 -4.54 -10.29 3.29
N SER A 88 -3.46 -10.88 2.85
CA SER A 88 -2.72 -10.35 1.72
C SER A 88 -3.39 -10.80 0.43
N VAL A 89 -3.73 -9.86 -0.44
CA VAL A 89 -4.28 -10.21 -1.75
C VAL A 89 -3.23 -10.11 -2.84
N TYR A 90 -2.09 -9.50 -2.55
CA TYR A 90 -1.00 -9.43 -3.50
C TYR A 90 0.30 -9.11 -2.79
N ARG A 91 1.37 -9.75 -3.24
CA ARG A 91 2.74 -9.43 -2.84
C ARG A 91 3.63 -9.58 -4.06
N GLY A 92 4.57 -8.68 -4.22
CA GLY A 92 5.47 -8.82 -5.34
C GLY A 92 6.60 -7.82 -5.29
N ASN A 93 7.52 -7.97 -6.22
CA ASN A 93 8.72 -7.12 -6.30
C ASN A 93 8.84 -6.35 -7.62
N GLY A 94 7.83 -6.44 -8.48
CA GLY A 94 7.84 -5.67 -9.73
C GLY A 94 8.80 -6.16 -10.78
N LYS A 95 9.23 -7.42 -10.69
CA LYS A 95 10.19 -7.95 -11.66
C LYS A 95 9.63 -9.05 -12.53
N GLU A 96 8.49 -9.61 -12.16
CA GLU A 96 7.94 -10.71 -12.94
C GLU A 96 6.67 -10.31 -13.64
N ALA A 97 5.57 -10.18 -12.92
CA ALA A 97 4.34 -9.71 -13.53
C ALA A 97 4.28 -8.20 -13.31
N THR A 98 4.40 -7.43 -14.38
CA THR A 98 4.50 -5.98 -14.26
C THR A 98 3.26 -5.24 -14.68
N ASP A 99 2.28 -5.94 -15.26
CA ASP A 99 1.04 -5.31 -15.70
C ASP A 99 -0.06 -6.33 -15.55
N PHE A 100 -0.97 -6.11 -14.59
CA PHE A 100 -1.98 -7.10 -14.28
C PHE A 100 -3.16 -6.45 -13.59
N THR A 101 -4.22 -7.22 -13.38
CA THR A 101 -5.39 -6.73 -12.67
C THR A 101 -5.67 -7.60 -11.46
N ILE A 102 -6.34 -7.02 -10.48
CA ILE A 102 -6.81 -7.74 -9.31
C ILE A 102 -8.29 -7.50 -9.18
N ASN A 103 -9.05 -8.57 -9.05
CA ASN A 103 -10.49 -8.47 -8.82
C ASN A 103 -10.75 -8.34 -7.33
N ILE A 104 -11.55 -7.36 -6.95
CA ILE A 104 -11.84 -7.10 -5.55
C ILE A 104 -13.02 -7.95 -5.13
N GLN A 105 -12.79 -8.81 -4.14
CA GLN A 105 -13.80 -9.74 -3.69
C GLN A 105 -14.69 -9.17 -2.60
N GLU A 106 -14.14 -8.28 -1.82
CA GLU A 106 -14.80 -7.83 -0.61
C GLU A 106 -14.72 -6.32 -0.51
N SER A 107 -15.82 -5.67 -0.23
CA SER A 107 -15.83 -4.22 -0.09
C SER A 107 -15.11 -3.82 1.19
N GLY A 108 -14.44 -2.70 1.17
CA GLY A 108 -13.80 -2.16 2.36
C GLY A 108 -12.53 -1.42 2.04
N VAL A 109 -11.74 -1.17 3.07
CA VAL A 109 -10.51 -0.40 2.95
C VAL A 109 -9.34 -1.35 2.75
N TYR A 110 -8.66 -1.19 1.63
CA TYR A 110 -7.48 -1.97 1.29
C TYR A 110 -6.25 -1.14 1.57
N THR A 111 -5.21 -1.77 2.09
CA THR A 111 -3.98 -1.09 2.47
C THR A 111 -2.86 -1.52 1.55
N ILE A 112 -2.16 -0.55 0.98
CA ILE A 112 -1.04 -0.81 0.10
C ILE A 112 0.22 -0.36 0.82
N VAL A 113 1.19 -1.26 0.95
CA VAL A 113 2.46 -0.98 1.59
C VAL A 113 3.57 -1.19 0.58
N VAL A 114 4.43 -0.20 0.45
CA VAL A 114 5.56 -0.25 -0.47
C VAL A 114 6.84 -0.07 0.34
N GLU A 115 7.80 -0.96 0.13
CA GLU A 115 9.11 -0.85 0.74
C GLU A 115 10.15 -0.75 -0.35
N ALA A 116 11.08 0.18 -0.20
CA ALA A 116 12.04 0.47 -1.25
C ALA A 116 13.45 0.56 -0.72
N ARG A 117 14.39 0.08 -1.51
CA ARG A 117 15.82 0.23 -1.23
C ARG A 117 16.50 0.65 -2.52
N ARG A 118 16.98 1.89 -2.53
CA ARG A 118 17.67 2.47 -3.68
C ARG A 118 16.90 2.14 -4.95
N ALA A 119 15.61 2.34 -4.90
CA ALA A 119 14.74 1.84 -5.94
C ALA A 119 14.46 2.87 -7.00
N LYS A 120 14.29 2.38 -8.22
CA LYS A 120 13.80 3.15 -9.34
C LYS A 120 12.76 2.28 -10.03
N GLY A 121 11.62 2.84 -10.37
CA GLY A 121 10.58 2.07 -11.02
C GLY A 121 9.26 2.81 -10.97
N ILE A 122 8.18 2.08 -11.27
CA ILE A 122 6.85 2.67 -11.22
C ILE A 122 5.92 1.75 -10.48
N ILE A 123 4.96 2.34 -9.80
CA ILE A 123 3.84 1.64 -9.21
C ILE A 123 2.61 2.47 -9.52
N HIS A 124 1.77 1.96 -10.40
CA HIS A 124 0.53 2.64 -10.77
C HIS A 124 -0.62 1.71 -10.46
N ILE A 125 -1.45 2.09 -9.51
CA ILE A 125 -2.63 1.32 -9.12
C ILE A 125 -3.83 2.20 -9.35
N GLU A 126 -4.71 1.77 -10.23
CA GLU A 126 -5.89 2.55 -10.58
C GLU A 126 -7.12 1.68 -10.61
N LEU A 127 -8.21 2.26 -10.17
CA LEU A 127 -9.49 1.59 -10.30
C LEU A 127 -9.86 1.59 -11.77
N GLN A 128 -10.09 0.42 -12.31
CA GLN A 128 -10.43 0.28 -13.71
C GLN A 128 -11.92 0.51 -13.84
N GLU A 129 -12.29 1.46 -14.69
CA GLU A 129 -13.69 1.73 -14.86
C GLU A 129 -14.33 0.67 -15.69
N GLU A 130 -15.52 0.28 -15.29
CA GLU A 130 -16.25 -0.68 -16.07
C GLU A 130 -16.80 -0.01 -17.26
N THR A 131 -16.56 -0.57 -18.41
CA THR A 131 -17.18 -0.06 -19.61
C THR A 131 -18.42 -0.83 -19.87
N GLN A 132 -19.42 -0.14 -20.26
CA GLN A 132 -20.70 -0.78 -20.49
C GLN A 132 -20.90 -1.19 -21.93
#